data_5844a4e49bd0091c889efd2099ae8d63
#
_entry.id   5844a4e49bd0091c889efd2099ae8d63
#
_cell.length_a   1.000
_cell.length_b   1.000
_cell.length_c   1.000
_cell.angle_alpha   90.00
_cell.angle_beta   90.00
_cell.angle_gamma   90.00
#
_symmetry.space_group_name_H-M   'P 1'
#
loop_
_entity.id
_entity.type
_entity.pdbx_description
1 polymer ?
#
loop_
_entity_poly.entity_id
_entity_poly.type
_entity_poly.pdbx_seq_one_letter_code
_entity_poly.pdbx_strand_id
1 'polypeptide(L)'
;MIFAHAATSGQVHGHRAGSGGWEPVSHVDVVAAYDRYPSQSDPEGYAALSAGLGDLLVANPVAMTLLCRDKIATQEALTGVPMPPIATDPTQFAATLGAWGSAYLKPRYGAFGRGIRRVKLGDPLPTHGPGSVPGVEEPLFLQKAVPPLSPWAGVSVRILCQRTSPTDWHAEVPAVRRSLTDPVVNASRGAQVVSGTEAFAGRVSAFQDLAIRCCRQLALQPGGHGFVEAGVDCVIDRDGEPWVIEVNSRPRGRLEALARSAPEAFAERHIEACARPLRYLARHAAELSPGDGG
;
A
#
# COMPACT_ATOMS: atom_id res chain seq x y z
N MET A 1 -16.59 3.98 18.18
CA MET A 1 -15.97 4.34 16.90
C MET A 1 -16.77 5.47 16.27
N ILE A 2 -16.08 6.49 15.77
CA ILE A 2 -16.69 7.65 15.09
C ILE A 2 -16.12 7.69 13.66
N PHE A 3 -16.99 7.91 12.67
CA PHE A 3 -16.57 8.28 11.33
C PHE A 3 -16.45 9.80 11.29
N ALA A 4 -15.24 10.31 11.51
CA ALA A 4 -14.96 11.72 11.52
C ALA A 4 -14.82 12.28 10.09
N HIS A 5 -15.37 13.47 9.86
CA HIS A 5 -15.22 14.25 8.64
C HIS A 5 -14.57 15.61 8.90
N ALA A 6 -14.46 16.01 10.16
CA ALA A 6 -13.73 17.21 10.58
C ALA A 6 -13.10 17.00 11.96
N ALA A 7 -12.07 17.77 12.26
CA ALA A 7 -11.43 17.82 13.57
C ALA A 7 -11.02 19.25 13.91
N THR A 8 -11.02 19.58 15.20
CA THR A 8 -10.60 20.90 15.72
C THR A 8 -9.96 20.69 17.09
N SER A 9 -8.70 21.10 17.25
CA SER A 9 -7.98 21.01 18.53
C SER A 9 -8.02 19.63 19.19
N GLY A 10 -7.84 18.56 18.39
CA GLY A 10 -7.85 17.17 18.88
C GLY A 10 -9.22 16.56 19.08
N GLN A 11 -10.29 17.34 18.93
CA GLN A 11 -11.68 16.84 19.00
C GLN A 11 -12.23 16.59 17.60
N VAL A 12 -13.09 15.59 17.45
CA VAL A 12 -13.66 15.21 16.14
C VAL A 12 -15.14 15.50 16.05
N HIS A 13 -15.57 15.77 14.83
CA HIS A 13 -16.97 15.91 14.43
C HIS A 13 -17.26 14.84 13.38
N GLY A 14 -18.40 14.18 13.50
CA GLY A 14 -18.74 13.07 12.61
C GLY A 14 -20.01 12.36 12.99
N HIS A 15 -20.02 11.05 12.78
CA HIS A 15 -21.15 10.20 13.08
C HIS A 15 -20.69 8.97 13.88
N ARG A 16 -21.44 8.61 14.90
CA ARG A 16 -21.24 7.42 15.72
C ARG A 16 -22.34 6.40 15.42
N ALA A 17 -21.98 5.12 15.36
CA ALA A 17 -22.98 4.05 15.25
C ALA A 17 -23.77 3.94 16.56
N GLY A 18 -25.09 4.05 16.51
CA GLY A 18 -26.02 3.85 17.59
C GLY A 18 -27.01 2.71 17.27
N SER A 19 -27.91 2.40 18.18
CA SER A 19 -28.91 1.34 18.01
C SER A 19 -29.91 1.63 16.90
N GLY A 20 -30.19 2.91 16.61
CA GLY A 20 -31.07 3.37 15.56
C GLY A 20 -30.43 3.76 14.23
N GLY A 21 -29.10 3.57 14.09
CA GLY A 21 -28.35 3.97 12.91
C GLY A 21 -27.19 4.90 13.26
N TRP A 22 -26.83 5.81 12.33
CA TRP A 22 -25.76 6.78 12.50
C TRP A 22 -26.26 8.06 13.16
N GLU A 23 -25.67 8.40 14.30
CA GLU A 23 -26.00 9.61 15.08
C GLU A 23 -24.90 10.65 14.92
N PRO A 24 -25.22 11.93 14.63
CA PRO A 24 -24.22 12.99 14.56
C PRO A 24 -23.59 13.24 15.93
N VAL A 25 -22.30 13.49 15.95
CA VAL A 25 -21.54 13.85 17.16
C VAL A 25 -20.60 15.01 16.87
N SER A 26 -20.39 15.86 17.87
CA SER A 26 -19.51 17.02 17.78
C SER A 26 -18.68 17.18 19.06
N HIS A 27 -17.45 17.70 18.89
CA HIS A 27 -16.54 17.97 19.99
C HIS A 27 -16.27 16.73 20.87
N VAL A 28 -16.02 15.59 20.21
CA VAL A 28 -15.73 14.34 20.91
C VAL A 28 -14.23 14.13 20.98
N ASP A 29 -13.72 13.94 22.21
CA ASP A 29 -12.34 13.52 22.42
C ASP A 29 -12.14 12.09 21.93
N VAL A 30 -11.03 11.88 21.21
CA VAL A 30 -10.65 10.56 20.71
C VAL A 30 -9.20 10.26 21.08
N VAL A 31 -8.87 9.00 21.26
CA VAL A 31 -7.53 8.57 21.68
C VAL A 31 -6.62 8.29 20.48
N ALA A 32 -7.19 8.01 19.34
CA ALA A 32 -6.44 7.77 18.08
C ALA A 32 -7.36 7.89 16.89
N ALA A 33 -6.78 8.14 15.71
CA ALA A 33 -7.47 8.19 14.44
C ALA A 33 -6.94 7.11 13.48
N TYR A 34 -7.85 6.42 12.79
CA TYR A 34 -7.50 5.52 11.69
C TYR A 34 -7.79 6.23 10.36
N ASP A 35 -6.74 6.67 9.69
CA ASP A 35 -6.84 7.50 8.50
C ASP A 35 -7.25 6.69 7.26
N ARG A 36 -8.45 6.95 6.77
CA ARG A 36 -9.00 6.43 5.52
C ARG A 36 -9.50 7.56 4.60
N TYR A 37 -9.14 8.79 4.92
CA TYR A 37 -9.58 9.96 4.15
C TYR A 37 -9.10 9.89 2.69
N PRO A 38 -9.94 10.28 1.72
CA PRO A 38 -9.60 10.25 0.31
C PRO A 38 -8.72 11.44 -0.11
N SER A 39 -7.55 11.58 0.51
CA SER A 39 -6.64 12.72 0.38
C SER A 39 -6.23 13.11 -1.06
N GLN A 40 -6.38 12.20 -2.01
CA GLN A 40 -6.08 12.49 -3.43
C GLN A 40 -7.21 13.24 -4.14
N SER A 41 -8.46 13.02 -3.73
CA SER A 41 -9.64 13.67 -4.31
C SER A 41 -10.05 14.93 -3.57
N ASP A 42 -9.58 15.11 -2.32
CA ASP A 42 -9.81 16.29 -1.49
C ASP A 42 -8.59 16.59 -0.62
N PRO A 43 -7.54 17.18 -1.21
CA PRO A 43 -6.31 17.50 -0.48
C PRO A 43 -6.50 18.63 0.55
N GLU A 44 -7.38 19.59 0.30
CA GLU A 44 -7.64 20.71 1.22
C GLU A 44 -8.39 20.24 2.47
N GLY A 45 -9.45 19.45 2.30
CA GLY A 45 -10.16 18.82 3.42
C GLY A 45 -9.27 17.91 4.22
N TYR A 46 -8.36 17.17 3.57
CA TYR A 46 -7.37 16.35 4.25
C TYR A 46 -6.39 17.16 5.09
N ALA A 47 -5.89 18.26 4.56
CA ALA A 47 -4.97 19.16 5.29
C ALA A 47 -5.67 19.76 6.51
N ALA A 48 -6.91 20.22 6.36
CA ALA A 48 -7.71 20.77 7.45
C ALA A 48 -7.99 19.71 8.55
N LEU A 49 -8.38 18.50 8.16
CA LEU A 49 -8.60 17.40 9.09
C LEU A 49 -7.31 17.04 9.83
N SER A 50 -6.20 16.90 9.13
CA SER A 50 -4.90 16.57 9.73
C SER A 50 -4.44 17.62 10.72
N ALA A 51 -4.58 18.90 10.37
CA ALA A 51 -4.25 20.01 11.27
C ALA A 51 -5.17 20.00 12.52
N GLY A 52 -6.45 19.73 12.35
CA GLY A 52 -7.41 19.64 13.45
C GLY A 52 -7.20 18.48 14.40
N LEU A 53 -6.56 17.37 13.94
CA LEU A 53 -6.21 16.23 14.79
C LEU A 53 -5.01 16.54 15.72
N GLY A 54 -4.16 17.51 15.37
CA GLY A 54 -3.00 17.90 16.17
C GLY A 54 -2.04 16.73 16.40
N ASP A 55 -1.63 16.52 17.65
CA ASP A 55 -0.69 15.46 18.08
C ASP A 55 -1.33 14.09 18.28
N LEU A 56 -2.59 13.93 17.89
CA LEU A 56 -3.30 12.67 18.02
C LEU A 56 -2.60 11.57 17.21
N LEU A 57 -2.50 10.38 17.78
CA LEU A 57 -1.99 9.22 17.05
C LEU A 57 -2.85 8.94 15.82
N VAL A 58 -2.26 9.10 14.66
CA VAL A 58 -2.90 8.77 13.38
C VAL A 58 -2.27 7.53 12.78
N ALA A 59 -3.06 6.54 12.50
CA ALA A 59 -2.63 5.35 11.78
C ALA A 59 -3.22 5.33 10.35
N ASN A 60 -2.42 5.20 9.31
CA ASN A 60 -0.95 5.33 9.25
C ASN A 60 -0.58 6.82 9.21
N PRO A 61 0.50 7.24 9.87
CA PRO A 61 0.90 8.64 9.87
C PRO A 61 1.20 9.18 8.47
N VAL A 62 1.06 10.50 8.30
CA VAL A 62 1.35 11.17 7.04
C VAL A 62 2.76 10.87 6.53
N ALA A 63 3.76 10.86 7.43
CA ALA A 63 5.15 10.53 7.08
C ALA A 63 5.26 9.14 6.41
N MET A 64 4.60 8.13 6.96
CA MET A 64 4.58 6.78 6.39
C MET A 64 3.78 6.72 5.08
N THR A 65 2.74 7.53 4.95
CA THR A 65 1.97 7.62 3.71
C THR A 65 2.80 8.25 2.60
N LEU A 66 3.57 9.29 2.90
CA LEU A 66 4.47 9.93 1.94
C LEU A 66 5.63 9.00 1.56
N LEU A 67 6.25 8.32 2.53
CA LEU A 67 7.30 7.33 2.27
C LEU A 67 6.81 6.23 1.34
N CYS A 68 5.69 5.58 1.65
CA CYS A 68 5.14 4.51 0.81
C CYS A 68 4.63 4.98 -0.56
N ARG A 69 4.27 6.26 -0.70
CA ARG A 69 3.89 6.86 -1.97
C ARG A 69 5.09 7.08 -2.89
N ASP A 70 6.25 7.41 -2.33
CA ASP A 70 7.50 7.57 -3.05
C ASP A 70 8.17 6.21 -3.28
N LYS A 71 8.03 5.68 -4.50
CA LYS A 71 8.55 4.36 -4.85
C LYS A 71 10.07 4.24 -4.74
N ILE A 72 10.78 5.34 -4.98
CA ILE A 72 12.25 5.38 -4.86
C ILE A 72 12.63 5.35 -3.38
N ALA A 73 12.08 6.25 -2.57
CA ALA A 73 12.34 6.29 -1.13
C ALA A 73 11.93 4.98 -0.42
N THR A 74 10.80 4.37 -0.84
CA THR A 74 10.38 3.05 -0.32
C THR A 74 11.43 1.98 -0.62
N GLN A 75 11.97 1.95 -1.84
CA GLN A 75 13.01 0.97 -2.20
C GLN A 75 14.30 1.20 -1.42
N GLU A 76 14.71 2.44 -1.20
CA GLU A 76 15.87 2.80 -0.39
C GLU A 76 15.71 2.38 1.08
N ALA A 77 14.50 2.51 1.62
CA ALA A 77 14.17 2.10 2.99
C ALA A 77 14.11 0.56 3.18
N LEU A 78 13.94 -0.22 2.11
CA LEU A 78 13.78 -1.68 2.17
C LEU A 78 15.10 -2.42 1.86
N THR A 79 16.07 -2.34 2.76
CA THR A 79 17.38 -2.96 2.61
C THR A 79 17.31 -4.49 2.65
N GLY A 80 17.92 -5.16 1.66
CA GLY A 80 17.96 -6.63 1.59
C GLY A 80 16.61 -7.30 1.27
N VAL A 81 15.59 -6.51 0.92
CA VAL A 81 14.35 -7.03 0.33
C VAL A 81 14.56 -7.22 -1.17
N PRO A 82 14.16 -8.36 -1.77
CA PRO A 82 14.25 -8.55 -3.21
C PRO A 82 13.33 -7.57 -3.93
N MET A 83 13.93 -6.55 -4.55
CA MET A 83 13.26 -5.54 -5.37
C MET A 83 13.94 -5.44 -6.73
N PRO A 84 13.19 -5.26 -7.83
CA PRO A 84 13.82 -5.06 -9.12
C PRO A 84 14.66 -3.79 -9.12
N PRO A 85 15.89 -3.81 -9.69
CA PRO A 85 16.72 -2.61 -9.78
C PRO A 85 16.01 -1.43 -10.42
N ILE A 86 16.31 -0.21 -9.94
CA ILE A 86 15.77 1.03 -10.50
C ILE A 86 16.89 1.90 -11.08
N ALA A 87 16.54 2.74 -12.07
CA ALA A 87 17.39 3.83 -12.56
C ALA A 87 16.56 5.12 -12.50
N THR A 88 17.13 6.12 -11.85
CA THR A 88 16.45 7.39 -11.56
C THR A 88 17.02 8.57 -12.35
N ASP A 89 18.20 8.41 -12.94
CA ASP A 89 18.84 9.42 -13.80
C ASP A 89 18.38 9.23 -15.26
N PRO A 90 17.58 10.17 -15.82
CA PRO A 90 17.10 10.08 -17.19
C PRO A 90 18.20 10.02 -18.24
N THR A 91 19.39 10.59 -17.97
CA THR A 91 20.53 10.56 -18.90
C THR A 91 21.08 9.16 -19.11
N GLN A 92 20.85 8.25 -18.15
CA GLN A 92 21.29 6.86 -18.16
C GLN A 92 20.22 5.88 -18.66
N PHE A 93 18.97 6.33 -18.91
CA PHE A 93 17.87 5.42 -19.24
C PHE A 93 18.14 4.54 -20.46
N ALA A 94 18.67 5.11 -21.54
CA ALA A 94 18.93 4.34 -22.76
C ALA A 94 20.02 3.26 -22.54
N ALA A 95 21.11 3.61 -21.87
CA ALA A 95 22.20 2.68 -21.55
C ALA A 95 21.72 1.58 -20.60
N THR A 96 20.98 1.96 -19.55
CA THR A 96 20.40 1.03 -18.56
C THR A 96 19.43 0.05 -19.23
N LEU A 97 18.57 0.56 -20.13
CA LEU A 97 17.59 -0.25 -20.86
C LEU A 97 18.29 -1.22 -21.83
N GLY A 98 19.39 -0.80 -22.46
CA GLY A 98 20.25 -1.68 -23.26
C GLY A 98 20.80 -2.85 -22.45
N ALA A 99 21.26 -2.60 -21.20
CA ALA A 99 21.76 -3.62 -20.31
C ALA A 99 20.66 -4.54 -19.73
N TRP A 100 19.44 -4.01 -19.49
CA TRP A 100 18.34 -4.79 -18.91
C TRP A 100 17.47 -5.49 -19.94
N GLY A 101 17.50 -5.08 -21.21
CA GLY A 101 16.65 -5.55 -22.29
C GLY A 101 15.21 -5.00 -22.24
N SER A 102 14.61 -4.96 -21.05
CA SER A 102 13.29 -4.34 -20.84
C SER A 102 13.10 -3.83 -19.41
N ALA A 103 12.29 -2.79 -19.27
CA ALA A 103 11.96 -2.18 -18.00
C ALA A 103 10.51 -1.69 -17.99
N TYR A 104 10.05 -1.26 -16.81
CA TYR A 104 8.84 -0.46 -16.67
C TYR A 104 9.24 0.99 -16.41
N LEU A 105 8.75 1.90 -17.25
CA LEU A 105 8.80 3.33 -17.00
C LEU A 105 7.62 3.71 -16.12
N LYS A 106 7.89 4.28 -14.95
CA LYS A 106 6.91 4.49 -13.89
C LYS A 106 6.96 5.92 -13.33
N PRO A 107 5.81 6.55 -13.02
CA PRO A 107 5.78 7.75 -12.20
C PRO A 107 6.25 7.45 -10.77
N ARG A 108 7.08 8.36 -10.21
CA ARG A 108 7.64 8.22 -8.86
C ARG A 108 6.53 8.11 -7.80
N TYR A 109 5.48 8.93 -7.90
CA TYR A 109 4.38 8.99 -6.92
C TYR A 109 3.05 8.43 -7.44
N GLY A 110 3.03 7.84 -8.63
CA GLY A 110 1.83 7.34 -9.28
C GLY A 110 1.15 6.20 -8.53
N ALA A 111 -0.15 6.05 -8.71
CA ALA A 111 -0.98 4.98 -8.12
C ALA A 111 -1.87 4.31 -9.17
N PHE A 112 -2.45 3.14 -8.84
CA PHE A 112 -3.38 2.36 -9.68
C PHE A 112 -2.82 1.93 -11.03
N GLY A 113 -1.50 1.87 -11.20
CA GLY A 113 -0.86 1.53 -12.47
C GLY A 113 -0.99 2.61 -13.55
N ARG A 114 -1.45 3.82 -13.21
CA ARG A 114 -1.53 4.95 -14.15
C ARG A 114 -0.13 5.39 -14.55
N GLY A 115 0.06 5.68 -15.85
CA GLY A 115 1.34 6.11 -16.40
C GLY A 115 2.43 5.02 -16.43
N ILE A 116 2.16 3.80 -15.99
CA ILE A 116 3.11 2.68 -16.07
C ILE A 116 3.04 2.08 -17.47
N ARG A 117 4.19 1.97 -18.12
CA ARG A 117 4.33 1.27 -19.40
C ARG A 117 5.62 0.43 -19.45
N ARG A 118 5.54 -0.72 -20.07
CA ARG A 118 6.73 -1.51 -20.39
C ARG A 118 7.46 -0.87 -21.57
N VAL A 119 8.77 -0.78 -21.46
CA VAL A 119 9.67 -0.18 -22.45
C VAL A 119 10.83 -1.10 -22.78
N LYS A 120 11.35 -0.98 -24.02
CA LYS A 120 12.55 -1.66 -24.52
C LYS A 120 13.44 -0.65 -25.26
N LEU A 121 14.64 -1.04 -25.61
CA LEU A 121 15.56 -0.17 -26.35
C LEU A 121 14.90 0.30 -27.66
N GLY A 122 14.98 1.61 -27.93
CA GLY A 122 14.34 2.28 -29.07
C GLY A 122 12.99 2.90 -28.79
N ASP A 123 12.35 2.56 -27.65
CA ASP A 123 11.11 3.21 -27.25
C ASP A 123 11.36 4.65 -26.74
N PRO A 124 10.40 5.58 -26.90
CA PRO A 124 10.50 6.92 -26.32
C PRO A 124 10.62 6.86 -24.79
N LEU A 125 11.58 7.59 -24.22
CA LEU A 125 11.86 7.63 -22.78
C LEU A 125 11.71 9.06 -22.24
N PRO A 126 10.48 9.57 -22.05
CA PRO A 126 10.28 10.87 -21.44
C PRO A 126 10.74 10.87 -19.97
N THR A 127 11.17 12.03 -19.51
CA THR A 127 11.65 12.23 -18.13
C THR A 127 10.52 12.51 -17.15
N HIS A 128 9.38 12.99 -17.65
CA HIS A 128 8.17 13.27 -16.90
C HIS A 128 6.96 12.62 -17.61
N GLY A 129 5.93 12.37 -16.86
CA GLY A 129 4.69 11.79 -17.35
C GLY A 129 3.51 12.07 -16.42
N PRO A 130 2.31 11.63 -16.80
CA PRO A 130 1.12 11.91 -16.04
C PRO A 130 1.23 11.32 -14.63
N GLY A 131 1.08 12.18 -13.63
CA GLY A 131 1.09 11.83 -12.23
C GLY A 131 -0.24 11.25 -11.72
N SER A 132 -0.31 11.04 -10.42
CA SER A 132 -1.53 10.59 -9.73
C SER A 132 -2.61 11.67 -9.68
N VAL A 133 -2.23 12.94 -9.75
CA VAL A 133 -3.13 14.08 -9.78
C VAL A 133 -3.33 14.53 -11.24
N PRO A 134 -4.58 14.67 -11.72
CA PRO A 134 -4.84 15.16 -13.07
C PRO A 134 -4.18 16.51 -13.35
N GLY A 135 -3.48 16.62 -14.49
CA GLY A 135 -2.78 17.85 -14.91
C GLY A 135 -1.42 18.09 -14.23
N VAL A 136 -0.99 17.23 -13.32
CA VAL A 136 0.33 17.27 -12.70
C VAL A 136 1.23 16.24 -13.36
N GLU A 137 2.39 16.68 -13.85
CA GLU A 137 3.45 15.79 -14.32
C GLU A 137 4.36 15.37 -13.16
N GLU A 138 4.77 14.12 -13.16
CA GLU A 138 5.67 13.54 -12.17
C GLU A 138 6.96 13.04 -12.81
N PRO A 139 8.10 13.09 -12.10
CA PRO A 139 9.32 12.45 -12.55
C PRO A 139 9.11 10.96 -12.80
N LEU A 140 9.65 10.47 -13.91
CA LEU A 140 9.63 9.05 -14.25
C LEU A 140 10.96 8.39 -13.88
N PHE A 141 10.90 7.12 -13.57
CA PHE A 141 12.07 6.26 -13.36
C PHE A 141 11.90 4.92 -14.06
N LEU A 142 13.01 4.25 -14.35
CA LEU A 142 12.98 2.88 -14.85
C LEU A 142 13.05 1.89 -13.70
N GLN A 143 12.24 0.84 -13.76
CA GLN A 143 12.38 -0.35 -12.94
C GLN A 143 12.56 -1.56 -13.86
N LYS A 144 13.63 -2.36 -13.62
CA LYS A 144 13.92 -3.56 -14.42
C LYS A 144 12.68 -4.46 -14.50
N ALA A 145 12.34 -4.92 -15.70
CA ALA A 145 11.25 -5.86 -15.86
C ALA A 145 11.67 -7.24 -15.35
N VAL A 146 10.87 -7.79 -14.46
CA VAL A 146 10.99 -9.17 -14.00
C VAL A 146 10.26 -10.05 -15.01
N PRO A 147 10.93 -11.05 -15.63
CA PRO A 147 10.26 -11.97 -16.54
C PRO A 147 9.17 -12.75 -15.80
N PRO A 148 7.93 -12.72 -16.27
CA PRO A 148 6.81 -13.31 -15.55
C PRO A 148 6.84 -14.85 -15.56
N LEU A 149 6.15 -15.45 -14.59
CA LEU A 149 5.89 -16.88 -14.52
C LEU A 149 5.01 -17.32 -15.70
N SER A 150 5.49 -18.28 -16.50
CA SER A 150 4.71 -18.87 -17.60
C SER A 150 3.47 -19.61 -17.06
N PRO A 151 2.32 -19.58 -17.79
CA PRO A 151 2.07 -19.02 -19.12
C PRO A 151 1.59 -17.54 -19.10
N TRP A 152 1.69 -16.85 -17.97
CA TRP A 152 1.08 -15.55 -17.75
C TRP A 152 1.92 -14.42 -18.39
N ALA A 153 1.27 -13.42 -18.96
CA ALA A 153 1.90 -12.18 -19.36
C ALA A 153 2.30 -11.34 -18.15
N GLY A 154 1.55 -11.46 -17.05
CA GLY A 154 1.84 -10.84 -15.77
C GLY A 154 1.20 -11.58 -14.60
N VAL A 155 1.93 -11.64 -13.48
CA VAL A 155 1.43 -12.14 -12.19
C VAL A 155 1.83 -11.14 -11.12
N SER A 156 0.86 -10.66 -10.36
CA SER A 156 1.10 -9.84 -9.18
C SER A 156 0.44 -10.43 -7.96
N VAL A 157 1.09 -10.26 -6.83
CA VAL A 157 0.63 -10.78 -5.54
C VAL A 157 0.53 -9.60 -4.58
N ARG A 158 -0.64 -9.38 -3.99
CA ARG A 158 -0.83 -8.42 -2.91
C ARG A 158 -0.98 -9.14 -1.59
N ILE A 159 -0.15 -8.80 -0.62
CA ILE A 159 -0.20 -9.30 0.74
C ILE A 159 -0.61 -8.14 1.65
N LEU A 160 -1.72 -8.30 2.36
CA LEU A 160 -2.11 -7.38 3.41
C LEU A 160 -1.37 -7.74 4.69
N CYS A 161 -0.60 -6.80 5.22
CA CYS A 161 0.06 -6.90 6.51
C CYS A 161 -0.56 -5.93 7.50
N GLN A 162 -0.79 -6.37 8.73
CA GLN A 162 -1.38 -5.56 9.79
C GLN A 162 -0.70 -5.84 11.12
N ARG A 163 -0.46 -4.79 11.89
CA ARG A 163 0.14 -4.89 13.21
C ARG A 163 -0.82 -5.56 14.20
N THR A 164 -0.31 -6.47 15.02
CA THR A 164 -1.07 -7.20 16.04
C THR A 164 -0.60 -6.87 17.45
N SER A 165 0.68 -6.51 17.60
CA SER A 165 1.30 -5.98 18.81
C SER A 165 2.33 -4.90 18.42
N PRO A 166 2.95 -4.17 19.34
CA PRO A 166 4.02 -3.22 19.03
C PRO A 166 5.17 -3.81 18.20
N THR A 167 5.43 -5.10 18.33
CA THR A 167 6.53 -5.82 17.64
C THR A 167 6.07 -6.77 16.54
N ASP A 168 4.80 -7.19 16.57
CA ASP A 168 4.32 -8.28 15.71
C ASP A 168 3.40 -7.83 14.60
N TRP A 169 3.51 -8.55 13.49
CA TRP A 169 2.72 -8.33 12.29
C TRP A 169 2.05 -9.62 11.86
N HIS A 170 0.82 -9.49 11.43
CA HIS A 170 0.05 -10.55 10.77
C HIS A 170 -0.01 -10.27 9.28
N ALA A 171 0.31 -11.25 8.45
CA ALA A 171 0.12 -11.19 7.01
C ALA A 171 -1.02 -12.11 6.59
N GLU A 172 -1.97 -11.58 5.86
CA GLU A 172 -3.11 -12.32 5.31
C GLU A 172 -2.69 -13.23 4.16
N VAL A 173 -3.58 -14.16 3.80
CA VAL A 173 -3.42 -14.95 2.57
C VAL A 173 -3.28 -14.01 1.38
N PRO A 174 -2.25 -14.18 0.54
CA PRO A 174 -2.03 -13.33 -0.61
C PRO A 174 -3.21 -13.35 -1.59
N ALA A 175 -3.56 -12.19 -2.13
CA ALA A 175 -4.44 -12.08 -3.30
C ALA A 175 -3.59 -12.03 -4.56
N VAL A 176 -3.72 -13.03 -5.41
CA VAL A 176 -2.97 -13.18 -6.67
C VAL A 176 -3.82 -12.66 -7.82
N ARG A 177 -3.23 -11.78 -8.62
CA ARG A 177 -3.81 -11.28 -9.86
C ARG A 177 -2.97 -11.80 -11.00
N ARG A 178 -3.61 -12.35 -12.01
CA ARG A 178 -2.94 -12.92 -13.17
C ARG A 178 -3.64 -12.55 -14.47
N SER A 179 -2.85 -12.32 -15.53
CA SER A 179 -3.34 -12.01 -16.86
C SER A 179 -2.51 -12.72 -17.91
N LEU A 180 -3.17 -13.26 -18.93
CA LEU A 180 -2.52 -13.90 -20.08
C LEU A 180 -2.03 -12.87 -21.12
N THR A 181 -2.57 -11.66 -21.11
CA THR A 181 -2.38 -10.66 -22.19
C THR A 181 -1.75 -9.36 -21.69
N ASP A 182 -2.03 -8.92 -20.45
CA ASP A 182 -1.53 -7.64 -19.93
C ASP A 182 -0.40 -7.88 -18.90
N PRO A 183 0.82 -7.37 -19.15
CA PRO A 183 1.91 -7.45 -18.19
C PRO A 183 1.73 -6.52 -16.97
N VAL A 184 0.85 -5.50 -17.07
CA VAL A 184 0.48 -4.61 -15.95
C VAL A 184 -0.80 -5.10 -15.30
N VAL A 185 -0.65 -6.00 -14.34
CA VAL A 185 -1.77 -6.74 -13.76
C VAL A 185 -2.48 -5.90 -12.68
N ASN A 186 -3.74 -5.52 -12.97
CA ASN A 186 -4.61 -4.84 -12.01
C ASN A 186 -6.04 -5.39 -12.11
N ALA A 187 -6.74 -5.51 -10.97
CA ALA A 187 -8.13 -5.96 -10.94
C ALA A 187 -9.06 -5.04 -11.78
N SER A 188 -8.79 -3.73 -11.81
CA SER A 188 -9.54 -2.77 -12.65
C SER A 188 -9.30 -2.94 -14.15
N ARG A 189 -8.33 -3.77 -14.56
CA ARG A 189 -8.00 -4.09 -15.95
C ARG A 189 -8.42 -5.50 -16.35
N GLY A 190 -9.32 -6.12 -15.59
CA GLY A 190 -9.88 -7.44 -15.88
C GLY A 190 -8.96 -8.61 -15.53
N ALA A 191 -7.96 -8.42 -14.66
CA ALA A 191 -7.15 -9.52 -14.19
C ALA A 191 -7.97 -10.51 -13.35
N GLN A 192 -7.73 -11.80 -13.55
CA GLN A 192 -8.28 -12.83 -12.68
C GLN A 192 -7.70 -12.70 -11.27
N VAL A 193 -8.55 -12.78 -10.24
CA VAL A 193 -8.14 -12.76 -8.84
C VAL A 193 -8.39 -14.12 -8.22
N VAL A 194 -7.34 -14.71 -7.65
CA VAL A 194 -7.40 -16.00 -6.94
C VAL A 194 -6.64 -15.89 -5.61
N SER A 195 -6.86 -16.85 -4.71
CA SER A 195 -6.10 -16.88 -3.46
C SER A 195 -4.66 -17.35 -3.68
N GLY A 196 -3.74 -16.92 -2.80
CA GLY A 196 -2.37 -17.42 -2.79
C GLY A 196 -2.31 -18.92 -2.51
N THR A 197 -3.24 -19.46 -1.73
CA THR A 197 -3.34 -20.90 -1.46
C THR A 197 -3.68 -21.67 -2.73
N GLU A 198 -4.56 -21.13 -3.59
CA GLU A 198 -4.89 -21.73 -4.89
C GLU A 198 -3.72 -21.64 -5.87
N ALA A 199 -3.09 -20.45 -5.96
CA ALA A 199 -2.07 -20.21 -6.97
C ALA A 199 -0.69 -20.77 -6.59
N PHE A 200 -0.34 -20.81 -5.28
CA PHE A 200 1.01 -21.07 -4.77
C PHE A 200 0.97 -21.81 -3.42
N ALA A 201 0.22 -22.92 -3.30
CA ALA A 201 -0.09 -23.60 -2.03
C ALA A 201 1.13 -23.78 -1.09
N GLY A 202 2.26 -24.26 -1.58
CA GLY A 202 3.46 -24.54 -0.80
C GLY A 202 4.32 -23.30 -0.50
N ARG A 203 3.93 -22.10 -0.96
CA ARG A 203 4.77 -20.88 -0.90
C ARG A 203 4.10 -19.69 -0.20
N VAL A 204 2.90 -19.86 0.32
CA VAL A 204 2.12 -18.78 0.97
C VAL A 204 2.91 -18.15 2.12
N SER A 205 3.55 -18.96 2.97
CA SER A 205 4.36 -18.48 4.08
C SER A 205 5.54 -17.61 3.62
N ALA A 206 6.22 -17.97 2.54
CA ALA A 206 7.34 -17.19 2.00
C ALA A 206 6.89 -15.77 1.58
N PHE A 207 5.70 -15.63 0.98
CA PHE A 207 5.12 -14.32 0.66
C PHE A 207 4.75 -13.54 1.91
N GLN A 208 4.18 -14.22 2.91
CA GLN A 208 3.81 -13.60 4.18
C GLN A 208 5.04 -13.11 4.94
N ASP A 209 6.10 -13.93 5.04
CA ASP A 209 7.37 -13.57 5.69
C ASP A 209 8.06 -12.39 5.00
N LEU A 210 8.04 -12.36 3.66
CA LEU A 210 8.57 -11.24 2.89
C LEU A 210 7.82 -9.95 3.21
N ALA A 211 6.49 -9.98 3.23
CA ALA A 211 5.66 -8.83 3.51
C ALA A 211 5.83 -8.34 4.97
N ILE A 212 5.90 -9.24 5.94
CA ILE A 212 6.19 -8.92 7.34
C ILE A 212 7.57 -8.25 7.47
N ARG A 213 8.59 -8.75 6.76
CA ARG A 213 9.93 -8.15 6.74
C ARG A 213 9.89 -6.73 6.20
N CYS A 214 9.15 -6.46 5.11
CA CYS A 214 8.95 -5.11 4.60
C CYS A 214 8.33 -4.19 5.66
N CYS A 215 7.24 -4.64 6.29
CA CYS A 215 6.53 -3.85 7.29
C CYS A 215 7.40 -3.55 8.52
N ARG A 216 8.19 -4.53 8.98
CA ARG A 216 9.14 -4.33 10.10
C ARG A 216 10.21 -3.28 9.77
N GLN A 217 10.78 -3.31 8.57
CA GLN A 217 11.78 -2.31 8.16
C GLN A 217 11.18 -0.91 8.02
N LEU A 218 10.00 -0.79 7.42
CA LEU A 218 9.30 0.49 7.31
C LEU A 218 8.89 1.03 8.69
N ALA A 219 8.53 0.17 9.62
CA ALA A 219 8.21 0.59 10.99
C ALA A 219 9.41 1.19 11.77
N LEU A 220 10.64 0.98 11.30
CA LEU A 220 11.85 1.61 11.87
C LEU A 220 12.12 3.01 11.29
N GLN A 221 11.40 3.42 10.24
CA GLN A 221 11.56 4.73 9.65
C GLN A 221 10.88 5.83 10.50
N PRO A 222 11.26 7.10 10.34
CA PRO A 222 10.59 8.21 11.01
C PRO A 222 9.07 8.16 10.84
N GLY A 223 8.33 8.24 11.94
CA GLY A 223 6.87 8.07 11.95
C GLY A 223 6.38 6.61 11.93
N GLY A 224 7.27 5.62 11.89
CA GLY A 224 6.91 4.21 11.80
C GLY A 224 6.22 3.62 13.03
N HIS A 225 6.28 4.30 14.19
CA HIS A 225 5.55 3.88 15.40
C HIS A 225 4.04 3.77 15.18
N GLY A 226 3.44 4.68 14.40
CA GLY A 226 2.02 4.66 14.01
C GLY A 226 1.72 3.85 12.75
N PHE A 227 2.71 3.16 12.16
CA PHE A 227 2.51 2.32 10.98
C PHE A 227 1.84 1.00 11.36
N VAL A 228 0.56 0.84 11.05
CA VAL A 228 -0.27 -0.29 11.53
C VAL A 228 -0.73 -1.23 10.44
N GLU A 229 -0.73 -0.80 9.18
CA GLU A 229 -1.07 -1.69 8.07
C GLU A 229 -0.37 -1.31 6.77
N ALA A 230 -0.15 -2.29 5.92
CA ALA A 230 0.33 -2.10 4.57
C ALA A 230 -0.18 -3.17 3.61
N GLY A 231 -0.30 -2.80 2.34
CA GLY A 231 -0.41 -3.74 1.23
C GLY A 231 0.93 -3.84 0.53
N VAL A 232 1.58 -4.98 0.58
CA VAL A 232 2.83 -5.24 -0.12
C VAL A 232 2.51 -5.88 -1.46
N ASP A 233 2.94 -5.24 -2.55
CA ASP A 233 2.74 -5.73 -3.91
C ASP A 233 4.03 -6.34 -4.45
N CYS A 234 3.94 -7.58 -4.92
CA CYS A 234 5.04 -8.32 -5.54
C CYS A 234 4.68 -8.70 -6.98
N VAL A 235 5.69 -8.86 -7.82
CA VAL A 235 5.62 -9.64 -9.05
C VAL A 235 6.36 -10.96 -8.84
N ILE A 236 6.00 -11.97 -9.63
CA ILE A 236 6.59 -13.32 -9.52
C ILE A 236 7.40 -13.57 -10.78
N ASP A 237 8.66 -13.93 -10.58
CA ASP A 237 9.54 -14.28 -11.70
C ASP A 237 9.29 -15.67 -12.26
N ARG A 238 10.07 -16.05 -13.29
CA ARG A 238 9.95 -17.35 -13.96
C ARG A 238 10.22 -18.53 -13.04
N ASP A 239 10.99 -18.33 -11.97
CA ASP A 239 11.37 -19.35 -11.00
C ASP A 239 10.37 -19.41 -9.83
N GLY A 240 9.35 -18.55 -9.88
CA GLY A 240 8.31 -18.41 -8.87
C GLY A 240 8.73 -17.57 -7.67
N GLU A 241 9.86 -16.83 -7.74
CA GLU A 241 10.34 -16.00 -6.64
C GLU A 241 9.66 -14.62 -6.63
N PRO A 242 9.28 -14.12 -5.43
CA PRO A 242 8.63 -12.82 -5.32
C PRO A 242 9.65 -11.67 -5.33
N TRP A 243 9.32 -10.62 -6.08
CA TRP A 243 10.02 -9.34 -6.11
C TRP A 243 9.07 -8.23 -5.70
N VAL A 244 9.36 -7.54 -4.60
CA VAL A 244 8.54 -6.42 -4.12
C VAL A 244 8.66 -5.26 -5.11
N ILE A 245 7.52 -4.69 -5.52
CA ILE A 245 7.49 -3.58 -6.47
C ILE A 245 6.85 -2.31 -5.90
N GLU A 246 6.09 -2.43 -4.82
CA GLU A 246 5.39 -1.32 -4.18
C GLU A 246 4.91 -1.72 -2.77
N VAL A 247 4.89 -0.75 -1.86
CA VAL A 247 4.22 -0.87 -0.56
C VAL A 247 3.21 0.26 -0.41
N ASN A 248 1.98 -0.08 -0.07
CA ASN A 248 0.88 0.86 0.09
C ASN A 248 0.49 0.98 1.56
N SER A 249 0.65 2.14 2.17
CA SER A 249 0.29 2.41 3.57
C SER A 249 -1.22 2.49 3.83
N ARG A 250 -2.03 2.63 2.78
CA ARG A 250 -3.50 2.68 2.87
C ARG A 250 -4.11 1.65 1.93
N PRO A 251 -3.93 0.35 2.21
CA PRO A 251 -4.41 -0.70 1.32
C PRO A 251 -5.94 -0.63 1.20
N ARG A 252 -6.41 -0.52 -0.04
CA ARG A 252 -7.84 -0.57 -0.37
C ARG A 252 -8.24 -2.01 -0.69
N GLY A 253 -9.55 -2.28 -0.50
CA GLY A 253 -10.15 -3.57 -0.88
C GLY A 253 -9.72 -4.74 -0.01
N ARG A 254 -8.61 -4.64 0.73
CA ARG A 254 -8.09 -5.70 1.60
C ARG A 254 -8.31 -7.09 0.97
N LEU A 255 -9.11 -7.96 1.62
CA LEU A 255 -9.51 -9.27 1.09
C LEU A 255 -10.86 -9.24 0.33
N GLU A 256 -11.41 -8.06 0.04
CA GLU A 256 -12.75 -7.90 -0.55
C GLU A 256 -12.94 -8.69 -1.84
N ALA A 257 -11.94 -8.66 -2.74
CA ALA A 257 -12.03 -9.40 -4.00
C ALA A 257 -12.08 -10.93 -3.78
N LEU A 258 -11.33 -11.45 -2.81
CA LEU A 258 -11.38 -12.85 -2.42
C LEU A 258 -12.69 -13.20 -1.71
N ALA A 259 -13.18 -12.31 -0.82
CA ALA A 259 -14.45 -12.49 -0.13
C ALA A 259 -15.65 -12.49 -1.09
N ARG A 260 -15.57 -11.73 -2.18
CA ARG A 260 -16.61 -11.75 -3.24
C ARG A 260 -16.57 -13.02 -4.08
N SER A 261 -15.39 -13.55 -4.39
CA SER A 261 -15.24 -14.76 -5.21
C SER A 261 -15.44 -16.05 -4.45
N ALA A 262 -15.10 -16.08 -3.15
CA ALA A 262 -15.21 -17.25 -2.28
C ALA A 262 -15.63 -16.82 -0.85
N PRO A 263 -16.88 -16.40 -0.65
CA PRO A 263 -17.35 -15.82 0.62
C PRO A 263 -17.22 -16.78 1.79
N GLU A 264 -17.47 -18.07 1.61
CA GLU A 264 -17.35 -19.09 2.67
C GLU A 264 -15.91 -19.17 3.25
N ALA A 265 -14.90 -18.91 2.42
CA ALA A 265 -13.50 -18.96 2.84
C ALA A 265 -12.95 -17.61 3.34
N PHE A 266 -13.49 -16.47 2.85
CA PHE A 266 -12.85 -15.18 3.03
C PHE A 266 -13.72 -14.07 3.63
N ALA A 267 -15.05 -14.25 3.79
CA ALA A 267 -15.91 -13.19 4.33
C ALA A 267 -15.51 -12.82 5.77
N GLU A 268 -15.36 -13.79 6.66
CA GLU A 268 -14.94 -13.54 8.05
C GLU A 268 -13.52 -12.97 8.12
N ARG A 269 -12.59 -13.47 7.31
CA ARG A 269 -11.22 -12.93 7.23
C ARG A 269 -11.22 -11.48 6.76
N HIS A 270 -12.08 -11.12 5.81
CA HIS A 270 -12.22 -9.75 5.34
C HIS A 270 -12.73 -8.83 6.46
N ILE A 271 -13.76 -9.24 7.21
CA ILE A 271 -14.28 -8.51 8.38
C ILE A 271 -13.17 -8.33 9.42
N GLU A 272 -12.46 -9.40 9.75
CA GLU A 272 -11.34 -9.37 10.70
C GLU A 272 -10.23 -8.42 10.24
N ALA A 273 -9.84 -8.47 8.97
CA ALA A 273 -8.87 -7.57 8.37
C ALA A 273 -9.30 -6.09 8.41
N CYS A 274 -10.61 -5.82 8.35
CA CYS A 274 -11.15 -4.47 8.53
C CYS A 274 -11.11 -4.01 9.98
N ALA A 275 -11.32 -4.90 10.93
CA ALA A 275 -11.38 -4.60 12.36
C ALA A 275 -10.01 -4.53 13.05
N ARG A 276 -9.00 -5.28 12.56
CA ARG A 276 -7.69 -5.44 13.22
C ARG A 276 -6.97 -4.12 13.47
N PRO A 277 -6.85 -3.17 12.52
CA PRO A 277 -6.21 -1.89 12.79
C PRO A 277 -6.91 -1.08 13.89
N LEU A 278 -8.23 -1.12 13.94
CA LEU A 278 -9.02 -0.43 14.96
C LEU A 278 -8.83 -1.05 16.35
N ARG A 279 -8.82 -2.39 16.43
CA ARG A 279 -8.54 -3.10 17.70
C ARG A 279 -7.13 -2.85 18.19
N TYR A 280 -6.16 -2.82 17.26
CA TYR A 280 -4.77 -2.50 17.60
C TYR A 280 -4.69 -1.10 18.21
N LEU A 281 -5.25 -0.09 17.53
CA LEU A 281 -5.28 1.28 18.05
C LEU A 281 -6.00 1.39 19.40
N ALA A 282 -7.14 0.75 19.58
CA ALA A 282 -7.89 0.78 20.82
C ALA A 282 -7.09 0.21 22.02
N ARG A 283 -6.20 -0.77 21.77
CA ARG A 283 -5.38 -1.39 22.82
C ARG A 283 -4.09 -0.62 23.12
N HIS A 284 -3.50 0.01 22.12
CA HIS A 284 -2.13 0.54 22.19
C HIS A 284 -2.05 2.07 22.02
N ALA A 285 -3.18 2.77 21.94
CA ALA A 285 -3.17 4.22 21.74
C ALA A 285 -2.37 4.97 22.80
N ALA A 286 -2.48 4.56 24.08
CA ALA A 286 -1.74 5.16 25.19
C ALA A 286 -0.22 4.91 25.11
N GLU A 287 0.20 3.76 24.59
CA GLU A 287 1.62 3.39 24.45
C GLU A 287 2.28 4.06 23.24
N LEU A 288 1.47 4.41 22.23
CA LEU A 288 1.93 4.97 20.97
C LEU A 288 1.82 6.50 20.92
N SER A 289 1.10 7.11 21.83
CA SER A 289 1.09 8.57 21.97
C SER A 289 2.51 9.04 22.29
N PRO A 290 3.03 10.10 21.63
CA PRO A 290 4.28 10.68 22.01
C PRO A 290 4.15 11.07 23.50
N GLY A 291 4.93 10.42 24.35
CA GLY A 291 4.92 10.75 25.77
C GLY A 291 5.24 12.23 25.92
N ASP A 292 4.57 12.90 26.83
CA ASP A 292 4.97 14.18 27.37
C ASP A 292 6.40 14.01 27.91
N GLY A 293 7.38 14.22 27.01
CA GLY A 293 8.77 14.28 27.37
C GLY A 293 8.96 15.54 28.21
N GLY A 294 9.01 15.31 29.53
CA GLY A 294 9.33 16.35 30.50
C GLY A 294 10.72 16.93 30.31
#